data_3555f81dfe6061bc685348bdb75694af
#
_entry.id   3555f81dfe6061bc685348bdb75694af
#
_cell.length_a   1.000
_cell.length_b   1.000
_cell.length_c   1.000
_cell.angle_alpha   90.00
_cell.angle_beta   90.00
_cell.angle_gamma   90.00
#
_symmetry.space_group_name_H-M   'P 1'
#
loop_
_entity.id
_entity.type
_entity.pdbx_description
1 polymer ?
#
loop_
_entity_poly.entity_id
_entity_poly.type
_entity_poly.pdbx_seq_one_letter_code
_entity_poly.pdbx_strand_id
1 'polypeptide(L)'
;DLVRSRGLGDVYKRQQRYTEAALKKLGADIIYNDAVTAYDGQTITLKSGATLAAKSLIWTAGVTAVKLAGIPESCYGRGNRLRVDRQLRVQGLENVYAVGDCALVEGDPDYPNGHPQLGQVAKAQGKYLGKQLGRSDKPFTYKHRGDMAMIGRLSAVADLPGGRSVHGVIAWIIWVIVHILALVTFKNRVAATYDWSIAFLTKNQAMRMNIQPSPPKGRRGEYS
;
A
#
# COMPACT_ATOMS: atom_id res chain seq x y z
N ASP A 1 -4.96 0.89 17.99
CA ASP A 1 -6.06 0.08 18.54
C ASP A 1 -7.22 0.11 17.54
N LEU A 2 -7.26 -0.92 16.71
CA LEU A 2 -8.42 -1.21 15.87
C LEU A 2 -9.56 -1.64 16.78
N VAL A 3 -10.68 -0.94 16.70
CA VAL A 3 -11.94 -1.32 17.37
C VAL A 3 -12.27 -2.76 16.98
N ARG A 4 -12.01 -3.69 17.88
CA ARG A 4 -12.35 -5.11 17.75
C ARG A 4 -13.83 -5.29 18.03
N SER A 5 -14.66 -5.28 16.98
CA SER A 5 -15.96 -5.95 17.11
C SER A 5 -15.70 -7.47 17.16
N ARG A 6 -16.42 -8.19 18.05
CA ARG A 6 -16.22 -9.64 18.27
C ARG A 6 -16.32 -10.51 17.01
N GLY A 7 -16.97 -10.06 15.93
CA GLY A 7 -17.08 -10.78 14.66
C GLY A 7 -15.89 -10.54 13.71
N LEU A 8 -15.26 -9.38 13.73
CA LEU A 8 -14.09 -9.06 12.89
C LEU A 8 -12.84 -9.85 13.29
N GLY A 9 -12.67 -10.16 14.57
CA GLY A 9 -11.51 -10.91 15.05
C GLY A 9 -11.42 -12.34 14.48
N ASP A 10 -12.53 -13.04 14.34
CA ASP A 10 -12.55 -14.41 13.84
C ASP A 10 -12.37 -14.47 12.31
N VAL A 11 -12.90 -13.48 11.59
CA VAL A 11 -12.72 -13.29 10.16
C VAL A 11 -11.24 -13.05 9.85
N TYR A 12 -10.60 -12.13 10.58
CA TYR A 12 -9.19 -11.80 10.44
C TYR A 12 -8.28 -13.02 10.73
N LYS A 13 -8.57 -13.80 11.79
CA LYS A 13 -7.84 -15.04 12.11
C LYS A 13 -7.97 -16.10 11.02
N ARG A 14 -9.14 -16.22 10.38
CA ARG A 14 -9.35 -17.19 9.30
C ARG A 14 -8.54 -16.82 8.07
N GLN A 15 -8.48 -15.55 7.70
CA GLN A 15 -7.66 -15.07 6.60
C GLN A 15 -6.16 -15.25 6.88
N GLN A 16 -5.71 -14.96 8.09
CA GLN A 16 -4.32 -15.21 8.50
C GLN A 16 -3.94 -16.68 8.33
N ARG A 17 -4.78 -17.61 8.81
CA ARG A 17 -4.53 -19.06 8.66
C ARG A 17 -4.50 -19.48 7.20
N TYR A 18 -5.42 -18.97 6.38
CA TYR A 18 -5.41 -19.27 4.94
C TYR A 18 -4.14 -18.74 4.27
N THR A 19 -3.75 -17.50 4.56
CA THR A 19 -2.54 -16.87 4.01
C THR A 19 -1.29 -17.64 4.43
N GLU A 20 -1.18 -18.00 5.69
CA GLU A 20 -0.08 -18.80 6.23
C GLU A 20 0.03 -20.16 5.53
N ALA A 21 -1.07 -20.87 5.41
CA ALA A 21 -1.10 -22.17 4.73
C ALA A 21 -0.73 -22.05 3.23
N ALA A 22 -1.19 -21.00 2.57
CA ALA A 22 -0.87 -20.73 1.17
C ALA A 22 0.61 -20.40 0.97
N LEU A 23 1.20 -19.57 1.84
CA LEU A 23 2.63 -19.23 1.80
C LEU A 23 3.52 -20.45 2.11
N LYS A 24 3.18 -21.25 3.12
CA LYS A 24 3.90 -22.48 3.43
C LYS A 24 3.86 -23.47 2.25
N LYS A 25 2.72 -23.57 1.55
CA LYS A 25 2.61 -24.40 0.34
C LYS A 25 3.50 -23.90 -0.80
N LEU A 26 3.83 -22.61 -0.83
CA LEU A 26 4.79 -22.03 -1.77
C LEU A 26 6.25 -22.17 -1.31
N GLY A 27 6.51 -22.82 -0.17
CA GLY A 27 7.86 -23.04 0.36
C GLY A 27 8.41 -21.89 1.20
N ALA A 28 7.55 -20.95 1.63
CA ALA A 28 7.97 -19.84 2.47
C ALA A 28 7.95 -20.23 3.96
N ASP A 29 9.05 -19.93 4.68
CA ASP A 29 9.11 -19.96 6.12
C ASP A 29 8.65 -18.60 6.68
N ILE A 30 7.81 -18.62 7.71
CA ILE A 30 7.23 -17.41 8.27
C ILE A 30 7.71 -17.25 9.72
N ILE A 31 8.36 -16.12 9.98
CA ILE A 31 8.78 -15.71 11.31
C ILE A 31 7.84 -14.61 11.78
N TYR A 32 7.19 -14.85 12.92
CA TYR A 32 6.24 -13.91 13.52
C TYR A 32 6.87 -13.13 14.67
N ASN A 33 6.36 -11.92 14.88
CA ASN A 33 6.71 -11.07 16.04
C ASN A 33 8.20 -10.73 16.14
N ASP A 34 8.94 -10.85 15.05
CA ASP A 34 10.33 -10.49 14.99
C ASP A 34 10.61 -9.56 13.81
N ALA A 35 11.38 -8.52 14.02
CA ALA A 35 11.65 -7.50 13.04
C ALA A 35 13.10 -7.58 12.57
N VAL A 36 13.33 -7.31 11.28
CA VAL A 36 14.68 -7.14 10.75
C VAL A 36 15.25 -5.83 11.29
N THR A 37 16.43 -5.88 11.90
CA THR A 37 17.14 -4.73 12.47
C THR A 37 18.36 -4.34 11.65
N ALA A 38 19.01 -5.29 10.97
CA ALA A 38 20.18 -5.03 10.14
C ALA A 38 20.29 -6.04 9.01
N TYR A 39 20.97 -5.64 7.94
CA TYR A 39 21.39 -6.50 6.83
C TYR A 39 22.74 -6.03 6.29
N ASP A 40 23.72 -6.92 6.23
CA ASP A 40 25.09 -6.65 5.80
C ASP A 40 25.38 -7.07 4.34
N GLY A 41 24.40 -7.58 3.62
CA GLY A 41 24.53 -8.14 2.27
C GLY A 41 24.64 -9.68 2.24
N GLN A 42 24.81 -10.32 3.38
CA GLN A 42 24.90 -11.79 3.51
C GLN A 42 24.08 -12.33 4.68
N THR A 43 23.90 -11.53 5.73
CA THR A 43 23.23 -11.92 6.97
C THR A 43 22.18 -10.90 7.37
N ILE A 44 20.98 -11.37 7.62
CA ILE A 44 19.88 -10.59 8.21
C ILE A 44 19.93 -10.79 9.71
N THR A 45 19.92 -9.69 10.48
CA THR A 45 19.80 -9.72 11.94
C THR A 45 18.38 -9.35 12.35
N LEU A 46 17.79 -10.15 13.22
CA LEU A 46 16.44 -9.93 13.77
C LEU A 46 16.53 -9.24 15.14
N LYS A 47 15.41 -8.66 15.56
CA LYS A 47 15.30 -7.97 16.88
C LYS A 47 15.55 -8.92 18.06
N SER A 48 15.20 -10.18 17.91
CA SER A 48 15.49 -11.23 18.92
C SER A 48 16.98 -11.55 19.06
N GLY A 49 17.83 -11.07 18.17
CA GLY A 49 19.24 -11.44 18.05
C GLY A 49 19.51 -12.65 17.15
N ALA A 50 18.47 -13.31 16.66
CA ALA A 50 18.65 -14.39 15.69
C ALA A 50 19.17 -13.85 14.33
N THR A 51 19.92 -14.67 13.62
CA THR A 51 20.50 -14.34 12.33
C THR A 51 20.07 -15.30 11.24
N LEU A 52 19.88 -14.81 10.02
CA LEU A 52 19.51 -15.58 8.85
C LEU A 52 20.50 -15.30 7.72
N ALA A 53 21.12 -16.34 7.18
CA ALA A 53 21.98 -16.21 6.00
C ALA A 53 21.11 -15.96 4.76
N ALA A 54 21.28 -14.83 4.09
CA ALA A 54 20.54 -14.47 2.90
C ALA A 54 21.38 -13.57 1.98
N LYS A 55 21.50 -13.93 0.71
CA LYS A 55 22.18 -13.10 -0.31
C LYS A 55 21.30 -11.98 -0.86
N SER A 56 20.01 -12.04 -0.63
CA SER A 56 19.04 -11.06 -1.14
C SER A 56 18.01 -10.74 -0.07
N LEU A 57 17.74 -9.45 0.13
CA LEU A 57 16.68 -8.95 1.00
C LEU A 57 15.69 -8.14 0.17
N ILE A 58 14.41 -8.53 0.20
CA ILE A 58 13.32 -7.77 -0.39
C ILE A 58 12.56 -7.06 0.74
N TRP A 59 12.74 -5.74 0.84
CA TRP A 59 12.11 -4.93 1.88
C TRP A 59 10.77 -4.39 1.41
N THR A 60 9.69 -4.82 2.04
CA THR A 60 8.31 -4.40 1.71
C THR A 60 7.56 -3.85 2.93
N ALA A 61 8.29 -3.44 3.98
CA ALA A 61 7.73 -3.06 5.28
C ALA A 61 7.22 -1.60 5.33
N GLY A 62 6.61 -1.10 4.27
CA GLY A 62 6.00 0.21 4.22
C GLY A 62 6.75 1.20 3.32
N VAL A 63 6.19 2.40 3.22
CA VAL A 63 6.70 3.49 2.39
C VAL A 63 6.86 4.76 3.21
N THR A 64 7.85 5.58 2.85
CA THR A 64 8.08 6.91 3.42
C THR A 64 8.02 7.92 2.29
N ALA A 65 7.38 9.05 2.52
CA ALA A 65 7.33 10.11 1.52
C ALA A 65 8.70 10.77 1.36
N VAL A 66 9.01 11.19 0.14
CA VAL A 66 10.22 11.98 -0.14
C VAL A 66 9.92 13.44 0.21
N LYS A 67 10.81 14.07 0.96
CA LYS A 67 10.70 15.50 1.25
C LYS A 67 10.97 16.31 -0.02
N LEU A 68 10.16 17.34 -0.23
CA LEU A 68 10.28 18.26 -1.35
C LEU A 68 11.15 19.44 -0.96
N ALA A 69 12.08 19.85 -1.83
CA ALA A 69 12.91 21.01 -1.61
C ALA A 69 12.06 22.29 -1.50
N GLY A 70 12.43 23.17 -0.60
CA GLY A 70 11.74 24.46 -0.39
C GLY A 70 10.50 24.40 0.51
N ILE A 71 10.11 23.22 1.02
CA ILE A 71 9.03 23.11 1.99
C ILE A 71 9.61 23.06 3.41
N PRO A 72 9.15 23.91 4.34
CA PRO A 72 9.61 23.93 5.72
C PRO A 72 9.44 22.58 6.44
N GLU A 73 10.38 22.24 7.31
CA GLU A 73 10.31 21.01 8.13
C GLU A 73 9.05 20.93 9.00
N SER A 74 8.52 22.06 9.46
CA SER A 74 7.29 22.15 10.24
C SER A 74 6.05 21.64 9.50
N CYS A 75 6.09 21.60 8.15
CA CYS A 75 4.99 21.09 7.34
C CYS A 75 4.96 19.56 7.28
N TYR A 76 6.00 18.89 7.76
CA TYR A 76 6.10 17.43 7.72
C TYR A 76 5.72 16.80 9.05
N GLY A 77 5.11 15.60 8.94
CA GLY A 77 4.79 14.75 10.08
C GLY A 77 5.36 13.33 9.88
N ARG A 78 4.76 12.36 10.53
CA ARG A 78 5.19 10.96 10.51
C ARG A 78 5.38 10.44 9.08
N GLY A 79 6.51 9.81 8.81
CA GLY A 79 6.85 9.23 7.50
C GLY A 79 7.14 10.28 6.44
N ASN A 80 7.63 11.46 6.83
CA ASN A 80 7.90 12.60 5.95
C ASN A 80 6.67 13.05 5.13
N ARG A 81 5.47 12.78 5.63
CA ARG A 81 4.23 13.15 4.97
C ARG A 81 3.90 14.60 5.30
N LEU A 82 3.39 15.34 4.32
CA LEU A 82 2.90 16.70 4.51
C LEU A 82 1.64 16.70 5.37
N ARG A 83 1.66 17.46 6.47
CA ARG A 83 0.52 17.64 7.36
C ARG A 83 -0.56 18.45 6.65
N VAL A 84 -1.73 17.88 6.50
CA VAL A 84 -2.86 18.54 5.85
C VAL A 84 -4.08 18.54 6.75
N ASP A 85 -4.90 19.57 6.61
CA ASP A 85 -6.21 19.64 7.22
C ASP A 85 -7.21 18.69 6.52
N ARG A 86 -8.46 18.71 6.96
CA ARG A 86 -9.52 17.91 6.33
C ARG A 86 -10.00 18.44 4.98
N GLN A 87 -9.49 19.55 4.52
CA GLN A 87 -9.67 20.08 3.17
C GLN A 87 -8.48 19.75 2.27
N LEU A 88 -7.50 18.95 2.80
CA LEU A 88 -6.26 18.56 2.14
C LEU A 88 -5.31 19.71 1.84
N ARG A 89 -5.44 20.83 2.57
CA ARG A 89 -4.54 21.99 2.52
C ARG A 89 -3.32 21.71 3.38
N VAL A 90 -2.13 21.98 2.87
CA VAL A 90 -0.89 21.80 3.64
C VAL A 90 -0.82 22.86 4.75
N GLN A 91 -0.63 22.40 5.99
CA GLN A 91 -0.53 23.31 7.13
C GLN A 91 0.75 24.13 7.04
N GLY A 92 0.62 25.44 7.22
CA GLY A 92 1.75 26.39 7.14
C GLY A 92 2.10 26.87 5.74
N LEU A 93 1.36 26.48 4.71
CA LEU A 93 1.52 26.96 3.33
C LEU A 93 0.18 27.42 2.76
N GLU A 94 0.21 28.54 2.02
CA GLU A 94 -0.96 29.03 1.31
C GLU A 94 -1.09 28.40 -0.07
N ASN A 95 -2.32 28.04 -0.45
CA ASN A 95 -2.65 27.49 -1.78
C ASN A 95 -1.92 26.20 -2.17
N VAL A 96 -1.38 25.47 -1.19
CA VAL A 96 -0.73 24.17 -1.40
C VAL A 96 -1.60 23.07 -0.85
N TYR A 97 -1.80 22.01 -1.65
CA TYR A 97 -2.58 20.83 -1.30
C TYR A 97 -1.72 19.59 -1.44
N ALA A 98 -1.95 18.60 -0.58
CA ALA A 98 -1.31 17.29 -0.73
C ALA A 98 -2.36 16.16 -0.64
N VAL A 99 -2.18 15.13 -1.48
CA VAL A 99 -3.07 13.98 -1.58
C VAL A 99 -2.28 12.68 -1.74
N GLY A 100 -2.88 11.56 -1.37
CA GLY A 100 -2.25 10.25 -1.48
C GLY A 100 -1.21 9.98 -0.41
N ASP A 101 -0.20 9.21 -0.77
CA ASP A 101 0.78 8.66 0.17
C ASP A 101 1.69 9.73 0.82
N CYS A 102 1.80 10.89 0.19
CA CYS A 102 2.56 12.03 0.73
C CYS A 102 1.75 12.93 1.69
N ALA A 103 0.45 12.71 1.84
CA ALA A 103 -0.42 13.51 2.70
C ALA A 103 -0.69 12.82 4.04
N LEU A 104 -0.53 13.55 5.15
CA LEU A 104 -0.93 13.16 6.50
C LEU A 104 -2.14 13.98 6.90
N VAL A 105 -3.34 13.42 6.70
CA VAL A 105 -4.59 14.11 7.08
C VAL A 105 -4.72 14.11 8.59
N GLU A 106 -4.86 15.28 9.19
CA GLU A 106 -5.05 15.47 10.62
C GLU A 106 -6.48 15.92 10.93
N GLY A 107 -6.95 15.58 12.13
CA GLY A 107 -8.27 15.97 12.62
C GLY A 107 -9.42 15.08 12.14
N ASP A 108 -9.16 13.92 11.55
CA ASP A 108 -10.20 12.93 11.29
C ASP A 108 -10.36 12.01 12.50
N PRO A 109 -11.54 11.99 13.19
CA PRO A 109 -11.75 11.17 14.37
C PRO A 109 -11.63 9.67 14.11
N ASP A 110 -12.01 9.22 12.90
CA ASP A 110 -11.93 7.81 12.51
C ASP A 110 -10.49 7.37 12.19
N TYR A 111 -9.60 8.34 11.95
CA TYR A 111 -8.19 8.12 11.60
C TYR A 111 -7.25 9.04 12.37
N PRO A 112 -7.14 8.93 13.70
CA PRO A 112 -6.38 9.85 14.55
C PRO A 112 -4.88 9.89 14.22
N ASN A 113 -4.35 8.81 13.60
CA ASN A 113 -2.96 8.70 13.14
C ASN A 113 -2.79 9.03 11.65
N GLY A 114 -3.79 9.65 11.03
CA GLY A 114 -3.86 9.92 9.60
C GLY A 114 -4.33 8.72 8.78
N HIS A 115 -4.82 8.98 7.58
CA HIS A 115 -5.30 7.95 6.67
C HIS A 115 -4.18 7.00 6.24
N PRO A 116 -4.49 5.70 5.97
CA PRO A 116 -3.51 4.74 5.49
C PRO A 116 -3.02 5.09 4.08
N GLN A 117 -1.78 4.74 3.78
CA GLN A 117 -1.15 4.94 2.46
C GLN A 117 -1.63 3.82 1.52
N LEU A 118 -2.81 4.01 0.94
CA LEU A 118 -3.48 3.07 0.06
C LEU A 118 -3.99 3.76 -1.20
N GLY A 119 -3.93 3.08 -2.34
CA GLY A 119 -4.42 3.61 -3.61
C GLY A 119 -5.89 4.02 -3.59
N GLN A 120 -6.75 3.35 -2.80
CA GLN A 120 -8.14 3.73 -2.61
C GLN A 120 -8.28 5.07 -1.86
N VAL A 121 -7.41 5.36 -0.89
CA VAL A 121 -7.36 6.64 -0.19
C VAL A 121 -6.92 7.75 -1.14
N ALA A 122 -5.81 7.54 -1.84
CA ALA A 122 -5.28 8.49 -2.81
C ALA A 122 -6.33 8.86 -3.89
N LYS A 123 -7.03 7.84 -4.43
CA LYS A 123 -8.12 8.04 -5.39
C LYS A 123 -9.30 8.83 -4.81
N ALA A 124 -9.67 8.55 -3.57
CA ALA A 124 -10.77 9.26 -2.88
C ALA A 124 -10.40 10.73 -2.63
N GLN A 125 -9.19 10.98 -2.14
CA GLN A 125 -8.66 12.33 -1.91
C GLN A 125 -8.55 13.14 -3.21
N GLY A 126 -7.98 12.55 -4.28
CA GLY A 126 -7.89 13.22 -5.59
C GLY A 126 -9.26 13.55 -6.17
N LYS A 127 -10.24 12.64 -6.04
CA LYS A 127 -11.62 12.89 -6.47
C LYS A 127 -12.30 14.00 -5.64
N TYR A 128 -12.05 14.02 -4.34
CA TYR A 128 -12.56 15.07 -3.46
C TYR A 128 -11.96 16.42 -3.87
N LEU A 129 -10.63 16.53 -3.97
CA LEU A 129 -9.96 17.77 -4.32
C LEU A 129 -10.42 18.30 -5.68
N GLY A 130 -10.50 17.45 -6.72
CA GLY A 130 -10.97 17.84 -8.04
C GLY A 130 -12.43 18.34 -8.07
N LYS A 131 -13.26 17.97 -7.09
CA LYS A 131 -14.65 18.44 -6.98
C LYS A 131 -14.80 19.68 -6.12
N GLN A 132 -13.97 19.83 -5.08
CA GLN A 132 -14.15 20.83 -4.03
C GLN A 132 -13.22 22.03 -4.18
N LEU A 133 -12.13 21.91 -4.96
CA LEU A 133 -11.13 22.96 -5.12
C LEU A 133 -11.79 24.29 -5.53
N GLY A 134 -11.69 25.30 -4.65
CA GLY A 134 -12.28 26.61 -4.87
C GLY A 134 -13.82 26.67 -4.78
N ARG A 135 -14.49 25.60 -4.32
CA ARG A 135 -15.96 25.55 -4.31
C ARG A 135 -16.59 25.37 -2.94
N SER A 136 -15.93 24.74 -2.01
CA SER A 136 -16.52 24.41 -0.70
C SER A 136 -15.46 24.07 0.33
N ASP A 137 -15.76 24.41 1.61
CA ASP A 137 -14.94 24.01 2.77
C ASP A 137 -15.43 22.71 3.43
N LYS A 138 -16.24 21.91 2.71
CA LYS A 138 -16.74 20.65 3.22
C LYS A 138 -15.57 19.69 3.50
N PRO A 139 -15.46 19.13 4.73
CA PRO A 139 -14.32 18.29 5.09
C PRO A 139 -14.32 16.99 4.30
N PHE A 140 -13.13 16.51 3.96
CA PHE A 140 -12.92 15.17 3.42
C PHE A 140 -13.22 14.12 4.49
N THR A 141 -13.90 13.08 4.08
CA THR A 141 -14.14 11.88 4.89
C THR A 141 -13.80 10.64 4.09
N TYR A 142 -13.07 9.72 4.71
CA TYR A 142 -12.71 8.47 4.08
C TYR A 142 -13.52 7.31 4.67
N LYS A 143 -14.14 6.53 3.79
CA LYS A 143 -14.78 5.25 4.18
C LYS A 143 -13.96 4.11 3.61
N HIS A 144 -13.42 3.30 4.50
CA HIS A 144 -12.69 2.09 4.13
C HIS A 144 -13.59 1.12 3.38
N ARG A 145 -13.10 0.59 2.26
CA ARG A 145 -13.87 -0.30 1.36
C ARG A 145 -13.41 -1.75 1.42
N GLY A 146 -12.66 -2.10 2.47
CA GLY A 146 -12.04 -3.40 2.61
C GLY A 146 -10.63 -3.47 2.03
N ASP A 147 -9.98 -4.59 2.29
CA ASP A 147 -8.62 -4.87 1.86
C ASP A 147 -8.58 -6.14 1.03
N MET A 148 -7.68 -6.17 0.06
CA MET A 148 -7.47 -7.36 -0.77
C MET A 148 -5.98 -7.56 -1.00
N ALA A 149 -5.54 -8.84 -0.90
CA ALA A 149 -4.17 -9.22 -1.17
C ALA A 149 -4.12 -10.48 -2.03
N MET A 150 -3.35 -10.42 -3.13
CA MET A 150 -3.02 -11.60 -3.92
C MET A 150 -1.86 -12.33 -3.25
N ILE A 151 -2.02 -13.64 -3.01
CA ILE A 151 -0.98 -14.49 -2.42
C ILE A 151 -0.25 -15.25 -3.53
N GLY A 152 -0.99 -15.62 -4.57
CA GLY A 152 -0.44 -16.36 -5.69
C GLY A 152 -1.47 -16.58 -6.80
N ARG A 153 -1.11 -17.42 -7.75
CA ARG A 153 -2.01 -17.77 -8.86
C ARG A 153 -3.27 -18.45 -8.33
N LEU A 154 -4.45 -17.92 -8.65
CA LEU A 154 -5.76 -18.40 -8.17
C LEU A 154 -5.90 -18.38 -6.64
N SER A 155 -5.09 -17.61 -5.96
CA SER A 155 -5.08 -17.50 -4.49
C SER A 155 -4.99 -16.06 -4.05
N ALA A 156 -6.03 -15.57 -3.40
CA ALA A 156 -6.10 -14.25 -2.81
C ALA A 156 -6.94 -14.28 -1.53
N VAL A 157 -6.88 -13.21 -0.78
CA VAL A 157 -7.77 -12.91 0.34
C VAL A 157 -8.42 -11.56 0.09
N ALA A 158 -9.68 -11.41 0.49
CA ALA A 158 -10.39 -10.16 0.38
C ALA A 158 -11.32 -9.96 1.58
N ASP A 159 -11.18 -8.81 2.23
CA ASP A 159 -12.13 -8.29 3.20
C ASP A 159 -13.08 -7.33 2.49
N LEU A 160 -14.34 -7.69 2.46
CA LEU A 160 -15.39 -6.92 1.81
C LEU A 160 -16.10 -6.01 2.83
N PRO A 161 -16.72 -4.92 2.37
CA PRO A 161 -17.55 -4.09 3.23
C PRO A 161 -18.63 -4.92 3.94
N GLY A 162 -18.90 -4.59 5.21
CA GLY A 162 -19.88 -5.34 6.02
C GLY A 162 -19.31 -6.57 6.74
N GLY A 163 -17.96 -6.69 6.85
CA GLY A 163 -17.30 -7.72 7.65
C GLY A 163 -17.32 -9.11 7.02
N ARG A 164 -17.56 -9.21 5.73
CA ARG A 164 -17.50 -10.45 4.97
C ARG A 164 -16.07 -10.66 4.44
N SER A 165 -15.54 -11.86 4.61
CA SER A 165 -14.26 -12.22 4.02
C SER A 165 -14.40 -13.40 3.07
N VAL A 166 -13.65 -13.35 1.98
CA VAL A 166 -13.53 -14.42 1.00
C VAL A 166 -12.05 -14.73 0.74
N HIS A 167 -11.73 -15.94 0.36
CA HIS A 167 -10.37 -16.38 0.05
C HIS A 167 -10.35 -17.34 -1.13
N GLY A 168 -9.16 -17.65 -1.62
CA GLY A 168 -8.94 -18.59 -2.73
C GLY A 168 -9.30 -18.00 -4.09
N VAL A 169 -9.84 -18.83 -4.97
CA VAL A 169 -10.15 -18.48 -6.36
C VAL A 169 -11.21 -17.38 -6.45
N ILE A 170 -12.22 -17.40 -5.59
CA ILE A 170 -13.27 -16.38 -5.58
C ILE A 170 -12.68 -15.00 -5.24
N ALA A 171 -11.85 -14.92 -4.19
CA ALA A 171 -11.16 -13.69 -3.84
C ALA A 171 -10.22 -13.22 -4.97
N TRP A 172 -9.57 -14.17 -5.65
CA TRP A 172 -8.71 -13.86 -6.79
C TRP A 172 -9.49 -13.26 -7.97
N ILE A 173 -10.66 -13.81 -8.31
CA ILE A 173 -11.54 -13.27 -9.35
C ILE A 173 -12.00 -11.84 -8.98
N ILE A 174 -12.47 -11.65 -7.74
CA ILE A 174 -12.89 -10.34 -7.24
C ILE A 174 -11.73 -9.35 -7.32
N TRP A 175 -10.53 -9.76 -6.92
CA TRP A 175 -9.31 -8.95 -6.99
C TRP A 175 -9.04 -8.49 -8.43
N VAL A 176 -9.06 -9.42 -9.42
CA VAL A 176 -8.85 -9.11 -10.84
C VAL A 176 -9.87 -8.09 -11.34
N ILE A 177 -11.17 -8.34 -11.08
CA ILE A 177 -12.25 -7.47 -11.54
C ILE A 177 -12.10 -6.06 -10.94
N VAL A 178 -11.89 -5.97 -9.63
CA VAL A 178 -11.75 -4.67 -8.94
C VAL A 178 -10.56 -3.87 -9.48
N HIS A 179 -9.42 -4.53 -9.73
CA HIS A 179 -8.23 -3.84 -10.23
C HIS A 179 -8.37 -3.40 -11.69
N ILE A 180 -8.97 -4.21 -12.55
CA ILE A 180 -9.27 -3.81 -13.94
C ILE A 180 -10.26 -2.64 -13.97
N LEU A 181 -11.34 -2.71 -13.18
CA LEU A 181 -12.33 -1.63 -13.12
C LEU A 181 -11.77 -0.34 -12.50
N ALA A 182 -10.73 -0.44 -11.67
CA ALA A 182 -10.06 0.72 -11.10
C ALA A 182 -9.24 1.53 -12.11
N LEU A 183 -8.87 0.95 -13.26
CA LEU A 183 -8.13 1.63 -14.31
C LEU A 183 -8.94 2.77 -14.93
N VAL A 184 -8.26 3.88 -15.23
CA VAL A 184 -8.90 5.16 -15.54
C VAL A 184 -9.64 5.15 -16.88
N THR A 185 -9.12 4.46 -17.91
CA THR A 185 -9.70 4.49 -19.27
C THR A 185 -10.17 3.12 -19.73
N PHE A 186 -11.16 3.09 -20.62
CA PHE A 186 -11.64 1.85 -21.22
C PHE A 186 -10.50 1.13 -21.99
N LYS A 187 -9.68 1.88 -22.73
CA LYS A 187 -8.52 1.35 -23.45
C LYS A 187 -7.58 0.59 -22.49
N ASN A 188 -7.26 1.17 -21.35
CA ASN A 188 -6.36 0.53 -20.37
C ASN A 188 -6.99 -0.73 -19.76
N ARG A 189 -8.32 -0.75 -19.56
CA ARG A 189 -9.03 -1.94 -19.07
C ARG A 189 -8.94 -3.10 -20.07
N VAL A 190 -9.18 -2.81 -21.35
CA VAL A 190 -9.10 -3.82 -22.42
C VAL A 190 -7.67 -4.34 -22.55
N ALA A 191 -6.67 -3.45 -22.61
CA ALA A 191 -5.27 -3.83 -22.71
C ALA A 191 -4.82 -4.69 -21.51
N ALA A 192 -5.14 -4.26 -20.28
CA ALA A 192 -4.79 -5.03 -19.08
C ALA A 192 -5.50 -6.38 -19.04
N THR A 193 -6.77 -6.46 -19.45
CA THR A 193 -7.50 -7.73 -19.51
C THR A 193 -6.85 -8.68 -20.51
N TYR A 194 -6.49 -8.20 -21.69
CA TYR A 194 -5.79 -8.99 -22.70
C TYR A 194 -4.43 -9.48 -22.19
N ASP A 195 -3.58 -8.58 -21.71
CA ASP A 195 -2.24 -8.89 -21.23
C ASP A 195 -2.26 -9.89 -20.06
N TRP A 196 -3.18 -9.71 -19.11
CA TRP A 196 -3.34 -10.62 -17.97
C TRP A 196 -3.89 -11.99 -18.39
N SER A 197 -4.80 -12.03 -19.39
CA SER A 197 -5.30 -13.28 -19.94
C SER A 197 -4.19 -14.08 -20.63
N ILE A 198 -3.38 -13.43 -21.47
CA ILE A 198 -2.23 -14.06 -22.11
C ILE A 198 -1.22 -14.55 -21.07
N ALA A 199 -0.83 -13.70 -20.10
CA ALA A 199 0.10 -14.09 -19.03
C ALA A 199 -0.44 -15.27 -18.20
N PHE A 200 -1.75 -15.31 -17.99
CA PHE A 200 -2.40 -16.41 -17.28
C PHE A 200 -2.39 -17.71 -18.08
N LEU A 201 -2.70 -17.67 -19.37
CA LEU A 201 -2.78 -18.86 -20.25
C LEU A 201 -1.39 -19.41 -20.59
N THR A 202 -0.46 -18.54 -20.96
CA THR A 202 0.87 -18.95 -21.42
C THR A 202 1.84 -19.31 -20.29
N LYS A 203 1.48 -18.99 -19.02
CA LYS A 203 2.39 -19.03 -17.85
C LYS A 203 3.67 -18.22 -18.05
N ASN A 204 3.75 -17.47 -19.11
CA ASN A 204 4.90 -16.64 -19.44
C ASN A 204 4.77 -15.34 -18.68
N GLN A 205 5.44 -15.27 -17.54
CA GLN A 205 5.64 -14.02 -16.82
C GLN A 205 6.74 -13.25 -17.58
N ALA A 206 6.37 -12.62 -18.68
CA ALA A 206 7.18 -11.59 -19.30
C ALA A 206 7.21 -10.40 -18.32
N MET A 207 7.93 -10.55 -17.23
CA MET A 207 8.28 -9.44 -16.37
C MET A 207 9.11 -8.48 -17.20
N ARG A 208 8.51 -7.41 -17.67
CA ARG A 208 9.24 -6.23 -18.12
C ARG A 208 9.87 -5.62 -16.87
N MET A 209 11.04 -6.15 -16.50
CA MET A 209 11.89 -5.47 -15.55
C MET A 209 12.33 -4.17 -16.21
N ASN A 210 11.78 -3.06 -15.76
CA ASN A 210 12.31 -1.75 -16.09
C ASN A 210 13.61 -1.60 -15.29
N ILE A 211 14.72 -2.14 -15.82
CA ILE A 211 16.04 -1.96 -15.25
C ILE A 211 16.43 -0.52 -15.59
N GLN A 212 16.19 0.38 -14.66
CA GLN A 212 16.81 1.70 -14.76
C GLN A 212 18.33 1.47 -14.71
N PRO A 213 19.08 2.03 -15.66
CA PRO A 213 20.53 1.95 -15.58
C PRO A 213 20.98 2.52 -14.24
N SER A 214 21.83 1.78 -13.53
CA SER A 214 22.42 2.26 -12.27
C SER A 214 23.03 3.64 -12.52
N PRO A 215 22.80 4.63 -11.65
CA PRO A 215 23.43 5.93 -11.79
C PRO A 215 24.94 5.74 -11.86
N PRO A 216 25.66 6.50 -12.68
CA PRO A 216 27.09 6.35 -12.85
C PRO A 216 27.78 6.42 -11.49
N LYS A 217 28.69 5.48 -11.22
CA LYS A 217 29.50 5.42 -10.00
C LYS A 217 30.27 6.73 -9.85
N GLY A 218 29.73 7.70 -9.13
CA GLY A 218 30.35 9.02 -8.94
C GLY A 218 29.50 10.04 -8.19
N ARG A 219 28.20 9.79 -7.99
CA ARG A 219 27.34 10.70 -7.22
C ARG A 219 26.76 10.01 -5.98
N ARG A 220 27.62 9.46 -5.11
CA ARG A 220 27.28 9.18 -3.73
C ARG A 220 27.59 10.45 -2.94
N GLY A 221 26.65 11.33 -2.73
CA GLY A 221 26.90 12.48 -1.87
C GLY A 221 25.91 13.65 -1.91
N GLU A 222 24.82 13.58 -2.67
CA GLU A 222 23.92 14.76 -2.75
C GLU A 222 22.47 14.50 -2.33
N TYR A 223 22.19 13.46 -1.53
CA TYR A 223 20.89 13.29 -0.87
C TYR A 223 21.10 12.86 0.59
N SER A 224 21.66 13.77 1.38
CA SER A 224 21.61 13.72 2.85
C SER A 224 20.59 14.73 3.36
#